data_94f3cbb5df67f6fa3921cfcff4968b5b
#
_entry.id   94f3cbb5df67f6fa3921cfcff4968b5b
#
_cell.length_a   1.000
_cell.length_b   1.000
_cell.length_c   1.000
_cell.angle_alpha   90.00
_cell.angle_beta   90.00
_cell.angle_gamma   90.00
#
_symmetry.space_group_name_H-M   'P 1'
#
loop_
_entity.id
_entity.type
_entity.pdbx_description
1 polymer ?
#
loop_
_entity_poly.entity_id
_entity_poly.type
_entity_poly.pdbx_seq_one_letter_code
_entity_poly.pdbx_strand_id
1 'polypeptide(L)'
;MWEALRPVLRDLTEENRRVSVWSAPCADGREPYSVYLLGLDDRRIDDSRLNVVGTDISDEALENARDGTYETTRTTDIGEELSLLDNPEQYVDVVDNEFTVKPDIRDEITFERHDLIQDGPRRNCDLVFCRNLLIYIDTEFKIPIFETITDSMSAGSYLVIGMTETIPQALRDDFDPVNKRCRIYEYTP
;
A
#
# COMPACT_ATOMS: atom_id res chain seq x y z
N MET A 1 9.80 5.19 -5.26
CA MET A 1 8.65 5.44 -4.36
C MET A 1 8.95 4.94 -2.95
N TRP A 2 9.31 3.71 -2.75
CA TRP A 2 9.51 3.10 -1.42
C TRP A 2 10.48 3.85 -0.52
N GLU A 3 11.63 4.29 -1.03
CA GLU A 3 12.57 5.14 -0.27
C GLU A 3 11.96 6.48 0.19
N ALA A 4 11.07 7.05 -0.61
CA ALA A 4 10.38 8.29 -0.25
C ALA A 4 9.27 8.07 0.80
N LEU A 5 8.84 6.82 1.01
CA LEU A 5 7.85 6.44 2.00
C LEU A 5 8.46 6.22 3.40
N ARG A 6 9.74 5.85 3.50
CA ARG A 6 10.40 5.61 4.80
C ARG A 6 10.25 6.77 5.80
N PRO A 7 10.46 8.06 5.42
CA PRO A 7 10.20 9.17 6.33
C PRO A 7 8.75 9.21 6.84
N VAL A 8 7.78 9.01 5.94
CA VAL A 8 6.35 9.01 6.31
C VAL A 8 6.03 7.92 7.33
N LEU A 9 6.52 6.69 7.11
CA LEU A 9 6.32 5.59 8.05
C LEU A 9 7.00 5.83 9.41
N ARG A 10 8.18 6.48 9.43
CA ARG A 10 8.86 6.86 10.68
C ARG A 10 8.02 7.85 11.46
N ASP A 11 7.59 8.93 10.83
CA ASP A 11 6.79 9.97 11.47
C ASP A 11 5.46 9.38 11.98
N LEU A 12 4.77 8.59 11.17
CA LEU A 12 3.53 7.93 11.57
C LEU A 12 3.73 7.00 12.77
N THR A 13 4.78 6.17 12.78
CA THR A 13 5.03 5.25 13.89
C THR A 13 5.61 5.93 15.12
N GLU A 14 6.24 7.10 15.01
CA GLU A 14 6.69 7.91 16.14
C GLU A 14 5.49 8.58 16.83
N GLU A 15 4.57 9.14 16.06
CA GLU A 15 3.43 9.92 16.56
C GLU A 15 2.27 9.06 17.03
N ASN A 16 2.05 7.88 16.43
CA ASN A 16 0.89 7.04 16.67
C ASN A 16 1.27 5.71 17.33
N ARG A 17 0.42 5.26 18.27
CA ARG A 17 0.56 3.93 18.91
C ARG A 17 0.16 2.77 17.99
N ARG A 18 -0.64 3.05 16.97
CA ARG A 18 -1.07 2.14 15.94
C ARG A 18 -1.20 2.92 14.65
N VAL A 19 -0.66 2.40 13.58
CA VAL A 19 -0.70 2.98 12.23
C VAL A 19 -1.49 2.04 11.33
N SER A 20 -2.63 2.50 10.87
CA SER A 20 -3.50 1.74 9.96
C SER A 20 -3.12 2.01 8.52
N VAL A 21 -2.56 1.02 7.86
CA VAL A 21 -2.17 1.07 6.44
C VAL A 21 -3.18 0.29 5.61
N TRP A 22 -3.73 0.91 4.58
CA TRP A 22 -4.69 0.30 3.68
C TRP A 22 -4.22 0.36 2.22
N SER A 23 -4.07 -0.79 1.59
CA SER A 23 -3.80 -0.91 0.14
C SER A 23 -5.07 -1.36 -0.58
N ALA A 24 -5.58 -0.54 -1.50
CA ALA A 24 -6.85 -0.74 -2.19
C ALA A 24 -6.84 -0.15 -3.62
N PRO A 25 -6.84 -0.99 -4.64
CA PRO A 25 -6.77 -2.46 -4.60
C PRO A 25 -5.33 -2.95 -4.35
N CYS A 26 -5.20 -4.07 -3.64
CA CYS A 26 -3.89 -4.65 -3.33
C CYS A 26 -3.40 -5.66 -4.40
N ALA A 27 -4.25 -6.06 -5.33
CA ALA A 27 -3.97 -7.09 -6.33
C ALA A 27 -3.36 -8.36 -5.68
N ASP A 28 -2.19 -8.78 -6.15
CA ASP A 28 -1.46 -9.96 -5.66
C ASP A 28 -0.73 -9.76 -4.31
N GLY A 29 -0.93 -8.64 -3.62
CA GLY A 29 -0.40 -8.39 -2.28
C GLY A 29 1.03 -7.84 -2.22
N ARG A 30 1.74 -7.67 -3.33
CA ARG A 30 3.12 -7.13 -3.32
C ARG A 30 3.23 -5.76 -2.66
N GLU A 31 2.24 -4.91 -2.80
CA GLU A 31 2.24 -3.57 -2.20
C GLU A 31 2.13 -3.60 -0.67
N PRO A 32 1.14 -4.28 -0.05
CA PRO A 32 1.10 -4.49 1.40
C PRO A 32 2.37 -5.10 1.97
N TYR A 33 2.92 -6.15 1.33
CA TYR A 33 4.19 -6.73 1.76
C TYR A 33 5.34 -5.73 1.68
N SER A 34 5.45 -4.98 0.59
CA SER A 34 6.52 -3.98 0.46
C SER A 34 6.50 -2.94 1.58
N VAL A 35 5.31 -2.47 1.98
CA VAL A 35 5.17 -1.54 3.11
C VAL A 35 5.63 -2.16 4.42
N TYR A 36 5.18 -3.38 4.70
CA TYR A 36 5.53 -4.05 5.95
C TYR A 36 7.02 -4.39 6.01
N LEU A 37 7.60 -4.87 4.90
CA LEU A 37 9.04 -5.12 4.78
C LEU A 37 9.89 -3.88 4.98
N LEU A 38 9.45 -2.70 4.51
CA LEU A 38 10.13 -1.43 4.81
C LEU A 38 10.13 -1.14 6.32
N GLY A 39 9.05 -1.48 7.01
CA GLY A 39 8.95 -1.35 8.47
C GLY A 39 9.98 -2.23 9.18
N LEU A 40 10.06 -3.50 8.80
CA LEU A 40 11.02 -4.45 9.36
C LEU A 40 12.49 -4.08 9.09
N ASP A 41 12.77 -3.54 7.90
CA ASP A 41 14.12 -3.22 7.43
C ASP A 41 14.68 -1.92 8.03
N ASP A 42 13.83 -0.94 8.33
CA ASP A 42 14.24 0.34 8.88
C ASP A 42 14.03 0.42 10.40
N ARG A 43 15.12 0.27 11.17
CA ARG A 43 15.09 0.29 12.65
C ARG A 43 14.49 1.55 13.28
N ARG A 44 14.21 2.60 12.49
CA ARG A 44 13.55 3.84 12.95
C ARG A 44 12.04 3.78 12.76
N ILE A 45 11.53 2.73 12.15
CA ILE A 45 10.11 2.43 12.04
C ILE A 45 9.78 1.39 13.11
N ASP A 46 8.78 1.64 13.92
CA ASP A 46 8.26 0.68 14.88
C ASP A 46 7.22 -0.21 14.17
N ASP A 47 7.71 -1.31 13.56
CA ASP A 47 6.89 -2.25 12.80
C ASP A 47 5.75 -2.85 13.63
N SER A 48 5.93 -3.00 14.95
CA SER A 48 4.89 -3.50 15.86
C SER A 48 3.64 -2.61 15.93
N ARG A 49 3.73 -1.37 15.44
CA ARG A 49 2.62 -0.43 15.34
C ARG A 49 1.90 -0.49 14.01
N LEU A 50 2.50 -1.12 12.99
CA LEU A 50 1.91 -1.22 11.67
C LEU A 50 0.77 -2.25 11.67
N ASN A 51 -0.40 -1.83 11.18
CA ASN A 51 -1.53 -2.69 10.92
C ASN A 51 -1.85 -2.60 9.42
N VAL A 52 -1.34 -3.54 8.66
CA VAL A 52 -1.42 -3.51 7.19
C VAL A 52 -2.57 -4.37 6.71
N VAL A 53 -3.46 -3.76 5.94
CA VAL A 53 -4.60 -4.43 5.31
C VAL A 53 -4.55 -4.21 3.80
N GLY A 54 -4.53 -5.30 3.05
CA GLY A 54 -4.73 -5.30 1.61
C GLY A 54 -6.16 -5.70 1.26
N THR A 55 -6.78 -4.95 0.35
CA THR A 55 -8.13 -5.32 -0.12
C THR A 55 -8.19 -5.33 -1.64
N ASP A 56 -8.98 -6.26 -2.16
CA ASP A 56 -9.27 -6.36 -3.59
C ASP A 56 -10.70 -6.89 -3.79
N ILE A 57 -11.27 -6.68 -4.97
CA ILE A 57 -12.56 -7.27 -5.36
C ILE A 57 -12.41 -8.71 -5.88
N SER A 58 -11.20 -9.07 -6.34
CA SER A 58 -10.87 -10.38 -6.91
C SER A 58 -10.45 -11.38 -5.83
N ASP A 59 -11.24 -12.42 -5.62
CA ASP A 59 -10.89 -13.51 -4.70
C ASP A 59 -9.59 -14.22 -5.15
N GLU A 60 -9.37 -14.39 -6.46
CA GLU A 60 -8.15 -14.98 -7.01
C GLU A 60 -6.90 -14.13 -6.67
N ALA A 61 -7.00 -12.81 -6.79
CA ALA A 61 -5.93 -11.90 -6.41
C ALA A 61 -5.61 -12.00 -4.90
N LEU A 62 -6.65 -12.10 -4.07
CA LEU A 62 -6.51 -12.25 -2.63
C LEU A 62 -5.94 -13.63 -2.22
N GLU A 63 -6.24 -14.69 -2.96
CA GLU A 63 -5.61 -16.00 -2.76
C GLU A 63 -4.11 -15.94 -3.06
N ASN A 64 -3.72 -15.35 -4.19
CA ASN A 64 -2.32 -15.11 -4.55
C ASN A 64 -1.61 -14.22 -3.52
N ALA A 65 -2.29 -13.19 -3.03
CA ALA A 65 -1.75 -12.32 -1.98
C ALA A 65 -1.47 -13.08 -0.67
N ARG A 66 -2.37 -13.97 -0.25
CA ARG A 66 -2.18 -14.79 0.96
C ARG A 66 -1.09 -15.85 0.78
N ASP A 67 -0.93 -16.38 -0.43
CA ASP A 67 0.17 -17.30 -0.75
C ASP A 67 1.52 -16.60 -0.65
N GLY A 68 1.60 -15.35 -1.08
CA GLY A 68 2.79 -14.51 -0.96
C GLY A 68 3.99 -15.03 -1.75
N THR A 69 3.74 -15.75 -2.83
CA THR A 69 4.75 -16.35 -3.70
C THR A 69 4.76 -15.66 -5.07
N TYR A 70 5.92 -15.24 -5.50
CA TYR A 70 6.09 -14.43 -6.71
C TYR A 70 7.23 -14.95 -7.58
N GLU A 71 7.06 -14.92 -8.89
CA GLU A 71 8.09 -15.28 -9.85
C GLU A 71 8.65 -14.05 -10.56
N THR A 72 9.95 -14.01 -10.77
CA THR A 72 10.56 -13.06 -11.70
C THR A 72 10.15 -13.38 -13.13
N THR A 73 9.63 -12.38 -13.82
CA THR A 73 9.17 -12.47 -15.20
C THR A 73 9.99 -11.54 -16.11
N ARG A 74 9.68 -11.50 -17.40
CA ARG A 74 10.34 -10.56 -18.34
C ARG A 74 10.02 -9.09 -18.05
N THR A 75 8.93 -8.81 -17.33
CA THR A 75 8.42 -7.46 -17.04
C THR A 75 8.55 -7.06 -15.57
N THR A 76 8.86 -8.01 -14.70
CA THR A 76 8.96 -7.80 -13.26
C THR A 76 10.16 -8.59 -12.74
N ASP A 77 11.14 -7.89 -12.20
CA ASP A 77 12.30 -8.47 -11.52
C ASP A 77 12.10 -8.31 -10.01
N ILE A 78 11.68 -9.40 -9.35
CA ILE A 78 11.44 -9.40 -7.90
C ILE A 78 12.75 -9.16 -7.13
N GLY A 79 13.87 -9.70 -7.60
CA GLY A 79 15.17 -9.48 -6.99
C GLY A 79 15.58 -8.00 -7.01
N GLU A 80 15.31 -7.29 -8.12
CA GLU A 80 15.55 -5.84 -8.20
C GLU A 80 14.62 -5.08 -7.26
N GLU A 81 13.34 -5.46 -7.16
CA GLU A 81 12.39 -4.84 -6.22
C GLU A 81 12.83 -5.01 -4.78
N LEU A 82 13.35 -6.18 -4.40
CA LEU A 82 13.86 -6.48 -3.06
C LEU A 82 15.23 -5.83 -2.76
N SER A 83 15.96 -5.34 -3.76
CA SER A 83 17.27 -4.70 -3.58
C SER A 83 17.24 -3.41 -2.77
N LEU A 84 16.05 -2.89 -2.48
CA LEU A 84 15.83 -1.73 -1.59
C LEU A 84 15.94 -2.10 -0.10
N LEU A 85 15.93 -3.38 0.23
CA LEU A 85 16.07 -3.90 1.59
C LEU A 85 17.53 -4.23 1.88
N ASP A 86 17.97 -3.97 3.11
CA ASP A 86 19.34 -4.24 3.55
C ASP A 86 19.66 -5.75 3.57
N ASN A 87 18.68 -6.59 3.99
CA ASN A 87 18.83 -8.03 4.13
C ASN A 87 17.55 -8.77 3.70
N PRO A 88 17.21 -8.80 2.39
CA PRO A 88 15.96 -9.39 1.91
C PRO A 88 15.77 -10.87 2.25
N GLU A 89 16.88 -11.64 2.41
CA GLU A 89 16.85 -13.05 2.81
C GLU A 89 16.32 -13.30 4.24
N GLN A 90 16.22 -12.26 5.06
CA GLN A 90 15.53 -12.34 6.36
C GLN A 90 14.02 -12.42 6.21
N TYR A 91 13.48 -11.95 5.11
CA TYR A 91 12.05 -11.75 4.88
C TYR A 91 11.47 -12.67 3.84
N VAL A 92 12.29 -13.11 2.88
CA VAL A 92 11.85 -13.88 1.71
C VAL A 92 12.76 -15.10 1.53
N ASP A 93 12.14 -16.24 1.27
CA ASP A 93 12.83 -17.42 0.81
C ASP A 93 12.90 -17.40 -0.72
N VAL A 94 14.05 -17.80 -1.27
CA VAL A 94 14.28 -17.78 -2.73
C VAL A 94 14.68 -19.17 -3.19
N VAL A 95 13.90 -19.71 -4.13
CA VAL A 95 14.20 -20.99 -4.80
C VAL A 95 14.11 -20.77 -6.31
N ASP A 96 15.21 -20.88 -7.00
CA ASP A 96 15.33 -20.57 -8.43
C ASP A 96 14.87 -19.13 -8.73
N ASN A 97 13.74 -18.96 -9.42
CA ASN A 97 13.13 -17.67 -9.77
C ASN A 97 11.90 -17.34 -8.90
N GLU A 98 11.60 -18.17 -7.91
CA GLU A 98 10.46 -18.03 -7.03
C GLU A 98 10.88 -17.38 -5.70
N PHE A 99 10.11 -16.40 -5.28
CA PHE A 99 10.31 -15.61 -4.07
C PHE A 99 9.08 -15.76 -3.19
N THR A 100 9.22 -16.38 -2.03
CA THR A 100 8.12 -16.59 -1.10
C THR A 100 8.33 -15.78 0.17
N VAL A 101 7.38 -14.93 0.51
CA VAL A 101 7.37 -14.18 1.78
C VAL A 101 7.25 -15.18 2.93
N LYS A 102 8.08 -15.03 3.98
CA LYS A 102 8.09 -15.97 5.11
C LYS A 102 6.75 -15.98 5.85
N PRO A 103 6.35 -17.15 6.42
CA PRO A 103 5.04 -17.32 7.05
C PRO A 103 4.74 -16.32 8.17
N ASP A 104 5.72 -16.05 9.04
CA ASP A 104 5.63 -15.10 10.14
C ASP A 104 5.30 -13.67 9.66
N ILE A 105 5.79 -13.28 8.50
CA ILE A 105 5.48 -11.99 7.87
C ILE A 105 4.11 -12.02 7.20
N ARG A 106 3.75 -13.11 6.54
CA ARG A 106 2.44 -13.25 5.89
C ARG A 106 1.29 -13.17 6.91
N ASP A 107 1.50 -13.73 8.09
CA ASP A 107 0.52 -13.76 9.18
C ASP A 107 0.24 -12.37 9.79
N GLU A 108 1.13 -11.39 9.58
CA GLU A 108 0.97 -10.01 10.06
C GLU A 108 0.12 -9.13 9.13
N ILE A 109 -0.16 -9.59 7.89
CA ILE A 109 -0.91 -8.82 6.91
C ILE A 109 -2.29 -9.44 6.70
N THR A 110 -3.30 -8.61 6.79
CA THR A 110 -4.68 -9.03 6.55
C THR A 110 -5.08 -8.79 5.10
N PHE A 111 -5.65 -9.80 4.44
CA PHE A 111 -6.22 -9.68 3.10
C PHE A 111 -7.72 -9.93 3.11
N GLU A 112 -8.51 -8.94 2.66
CA GLU A 112 -9.97 -8.95 2.72
C GLU A 112 -10.57 -8.57 1.37
N ARG A 113 -11.73 -9.14 1.06
CA ARG A 113 -12.51 -8.69 -0.10
C ARG A 113 -13.16 -7.35 0.21
N HIS A 114 -13.02 -6.37 -0.69
CA HIS A 114 -13.63 -5.06 -0.57
C HIS A 114 -13.85 -4.43 -1.95
N ASP A 115 -15.06 -3.96 -2.19
CA ASP A 115 -15.44 -3.19 -3.37
C ASP A 115 -15.45 -1.70 -3.03
N LEU A 116 -14.50 -0.95 -3.58
CA LEU A 116 -14.34 0.49 -3.34
C LEU A 116 -15.57 1.34 -3.73
N ILE A 117 -16.48 0.77 -4.55
CA ILE A 117 -17.69 1.47 -5.00
C ILE A 117 -18.90 1.08 -4.13
N GLN A 118 -18.97 -0.18 -3.67
CA GLN A 118 -20.20 -0.72 -3.05
C GLN A 118 -20.12 -0.86 -1.53
N ASP A 119 -18.92 -1.17 -0.98
CA ASP A 119 -18.80 -1.53 0.44
C ASP A 119 -18.58 -0.31 1.36
N GLY A 120 -18.34 0.88 0.77
CA GLY A 120 -18.14 2.13 1.51
C GLY A 120 -16.77 2.25 2.21
N PRO A 121 -16.58 3.30 3.02
CA PRO A 121 -15.25 3.63 3.56
C PRO A 121 -14.82 2.70 4.71
N ARG A 122 -13.54 2.46 4.80
CA ARG A 122 -12.86 1.98 6.02
C ARG A 122 -12.60 3.19 6.93
N ARG A 123 -12.42 2.97 8.23
CA ARG A 123 -12.28 4.09 9.16
C ARG A 123 -10.85 4.20 9.69
N ASN A 124 -10.39 5.45 9.85
CA ASN A 124 -9.13 5.79 10.52
C ASN A 124 -7.90 5.14 9.83
N CYS A 125 -7.79 5.29 8.52
CA CYS A 125 -6.58 4.92 7.80
C CYS A 125 -5.57 6.08 7.86
N ASP A 126 -4.37 5.79 8.35
CA ASP A 126 -3.27 6.77 8.44
C ASP A 126 -2.46 6.84 7.15
N LEU A 127 -2.43 5.75 6.39
CA LEU A 127 -1.77 5.65 5.10
C LEU A 127 -2.61 4.80 4.15
N VAL A 128 -2.98 5.37 3.01
CA VAL A 128 -3.77 4.69 1.98
C VAL A 128 -2.99 4.62 0.69
N PHE A 129 -2.96 3.44 0.10
CA PHE A 129 -2.49 3.24 -1.26
C PHE A 129 -3.69 2.99 -2.17
N CYS A 130 -3.81 3.81 -3.22
CA CYS A 130 -4.74 3.56 -4.32
C CYS A 130 -3.97 3.74 -5.63
N ARG A 131 -3.33 2.66 -6.08
CA ARG A 131 -2.40 2.73 -7.21
C ARG A 131 -2.82 1.81 -8.35
N ASN A 132 -2.63 2.33 -9.57
CA ASN A 132 -2.85 1.61 -10.81
C ASN A 132 -4.29 1.10 -11.02
N LEU A 133 -5.26 1.69 -10.34
CA LEU A 133 -6.68 1.39 -10.45
C LEU A 133 -7.38 2.28 -11.48
N LEU A 134 -7.17 3.59 -11.37
CA LEU A 134 -7.97 4.60 -12.08
C LEU A 134 -7.78 4.60 -13.59
N ILE A 135 -6.72 3.96 -14.08
CA ILE A 135 -6.48 3.77 -15.52
C ILE A 135 -7.48 2.79 -16.16
N TYR A 136 -8.11 1.94 -15.34
CA TYR A 136 -9.10 0.94 -15.77
C TYR A 136 -10.54 1.33 -15.46
N ILE A 137 -10.73 2.44 -14.73
CA ILE A 137 -12.04 2.87 -14.21
C ILE A 137 -12.65 3.95 -15.09
N ASP A 138 -13.93 3.79 -15.41
CA ASP A 138 -14.71 4.82 -16.09
C ASP A 138 -14.79 6.11 -15.28
N THR A 139 -14.80 7.24 -15.98
CA THR A 139 -14.70 8.57 -15.35
C THR A 139 -15.78 8.82 -14.28
N GLU A 140 -16.97 8.25 -14.46
CA GLU A 140 -18.10 8.42 -13.53
C GLU A 140 -17.86 7.77 -12.16
N PHE A 141 -17.04 6.71 -12.10
CA PHE A 141 -16.72 6.00 -10.83
C PHE A 141 -15.47 6.54 -10.13
N LYS A 142 -14.67 7.40 -10.78
CA LYS A 142 -13.43 7.92 -10.18
C LYS A 142 -13.69 8.76 -8.94
N ILE A 143 -14.69 9.63 -8.99
CA ILE A 143 -15.06 10.47 -7.82
C ILE A 143 -15.60 9.60 -6.68
N PRO A 144 -16.58 8.69 -6.86
CA PRO A 144 -17.04 7.80 -5.79
C PRO A 144 -15.92 6.99 -5.13
N ILE A 145 -14.95 6.48 -5.91
CA ILE A 145 -13.79 5.76 -5.36
C ILE A 145 -12.94 6.69 -4.47
N PHE A 146 -12.65 7.90 -4.95
CA PHE A 146 -11.89 8.86 -4.15
C PHE A 146 -12.65 9.32 -2.91
N GLU A 147 -13.96 9.48 -2.96
CA GLU A 147 -14.81 9.78 -1.79
C GLU A 147 -14.73 8.64 -0.77
N THR A 148 -14.81 7.36 -1.19
CA THR A 148 -14.60 6.21 -0.31
C THR A 148 -13.21 6.24 0.35
N ILE A 149 -12.17 6.64 -0.39
CA ILE A 149 -10.80 6.77 0.14
C ILE A 149 -10.73 7.92 1.14
N THR A 150 -11.19 9.12 0.80
CA THR A 150 -11.12 10.30 1.67
C THR A 150 -11.96 10.12 2.93
N ASP A 151 -13.14 9.49 2.83
CA ASP A 151 -13.98 9.15 3.97
C ASP A 151 -13.34 8.09 4.89
N SER A 152 -12.34 7.36 4.39
CA SER A 152 -11.54 6.42 5.18
C SER A 152 -10.37 7.08 5.91
N MET A 153 -10.01 8.32 5.54
CA MET A 153 -8.85 9.06 6.02
C MET A 153 -9.25 10.10 7.08
N SER A 154 -8.26 10.52 7.85
CA SER A 154 -8.38 11.67 8.77
C SER A 154 -7.38 12.76 8.35
N ALA A 155 -7.58 14.00 8.76
CA ALA A 155 -6.61 15.07 8.52
C ALA A 155 -5.21 14.66 9.03
N GLY A 156 -4.19 14.88 8.22
CA GLY A 156 -2.80 14.47 8.49
C GLY A 156 -2.45 13.04 8.05
N SER A 157 -3.39 12.27 7.51
CA SER A 157 -3.09 10.96 6.91
C SER A 157 -2.53 11.11 5.48
N TYR A 158 -1.97 10.03 4.94
CA TYR A 158 -1.28 10.06 3.66
C TYR A 158 -1.96 9.21 2.60
N LEU A 159 -1.96 9.71 1.36
CA LEU A 159 -2.43 9.00 0.17
C LEU A 159 -1.27 8.81 -0.83
N VAL A 160 -1.12 7.59 -1.32
CA VAL A 160 -0.19 7.25 -2.40
C VAL A 160 -0.98 6.76 -3.61
N ILE A 161 -0.80 7.42 -4.76
CA ILE A 161 -1.45 7.02 -6.01
C ILE A 161 -0.43 6.56 -7.06
N GLY A 162 -0.92 5.95 -8.14
CA GLY A 162 -0.06 5.52 -9.25
C GLY A 162 0.60 6.69 -9.98
N MET A 163 1.75 6.42 -10.59
CA MET A 163 2.59 7.44 -11.25
C MET A 163 1.87 8.21 -12.37
N THR A 164 0.96 7.55 -13.06
CA THR A 164 0.18 8.13 -14.18
C THR A 164 -1.20 8.62 -13.75
N GLU A 165 -1.54 8.45 -12.47
CA GLU A 165 -2.83 8.81 -11.91
C GLU A 165 -2.81 10.22 -11.33
N THR A 166 -3.98 10.80 -11.17
CA THR A 166 -4.16 12.15 -10.61
C THR A 166 -5.38 12.18 -9.71
N ILE A 167 -5.29 12.92 -8.62
CA ILE A 167 -6.43 13.21 -7.75
C ILE A 167 -7.46 14.02 -8.57
N PRO A 168 -8.76 13.64 -8.54
CA PRO A 168 -9.81 14.39 -9.19
C PRO A 168 -9.81 15.88 -8.80
N GLN A 169 -10.12 16.75 -9.76
CA GLN A 169 -10.04 18.20 -9.54
C GLN A 169 -10.90 18.67 -8.36
N ALA A 170 -12.04 18.02 -8.13
CA ALA A 170 -12.97 18.38 -7.05
C ALA A 170 -12.42 18.13 -5.65
N LEU A 171 -11.42 17.23 -5.50
CA LEU A 171 -10.83 16.84 -4.21
C LEU A 171 -9.35 17.27 -4.10
N ARG A 172 -8.83 17.94 -5.10
CA ARG A 172 -7.39 18.24 -5.16
C ARG A 172 -6.93 19.23 -4.09
N ASP A 173 -7.80 20.14 -3.70
CA ASP A 173 -7.49 21.18 -2.73
C ASP A 173 -7.41 20.63 -1.29
N ASP A 174 -7.88 19.39 -1.08
CA ASP A 174 -7.81 18.67 0.19
C ASP A 174 -6.51 17.89 0.36
N PHE A 175 -5.55 18.01 -0.58
CA PHE A 175 -4.32 17.24 -0.58
C PHE A 175 -3.08 18.09 -0.82
N ASP A 176 -2.18 18.11 0.15
CA ASP A 176 -0.87 18.73 0.03
C ASP A 176 0.17 17.72 -0.46
N PRO A 177 0.97 18.06 -1.49
CA PRO A 177 1.95 17.14 -2.03
C PRO A 177 3.19 17.05 -1.13
N VAL A 178 3.41 15.91 -0.51
CA VAL A 178 4.62 15.58 0.25
C VAL A 178 5.76 15.22 -0.69
N ASN A 179 5.48 14.37 -1.67
CA ASN A 179 6.45 14.04 -2.72
C ASN A 179 5.74 13.91 -4.09
N LYS A 180 5.80 15.00 -4.86
CA LYS A 180 5.16 15.06 -6.20
C LYS A 180 5.67 13.99 -7.16
N ARG A 181 6.97 13.68 -7.10
CA ARG A 181 7.60 12.69 -7.99
C ARG A 181 7.12 11.27 -7.70
N CYS A 182 6.90 10.97 -6.41
CA CYS A 182 6.45 9.64 -5.97
C CYS A 182 4.94 9.56 -5.72
N ARG A 183 4.19 10.66 -6.00
CA ARG A 183 2.73 10.74 -5.83
C ARG A 183 2.28 10.44 -4.39
N ILE A 184 3.00 10.97 -3.42
CA ILE A 184 2.66 10.92 -2.00
C ILE A 184 2.07 12.28 -1.62
N TYR A 185 0.90 12.25 -1.01
CA TYR A 185 0.13 13.42 -0.60
C TYR A 185 -0.31 13.29 0.86
N GLU A 186 -0.38 14.40 1.57
CA GLU A 186 -1.00 14.51 2.89
C GLU A 186 -2.43 15.00 2.71
N TYR A 187 -3.37 14.41 3.44
CA TYR A 187 -4.78 14.80 3.42
C TYR A 187 -5.03 15.94 4.41
N THR A 188 -5.40 17.11 3.88
CA THR A 188 -5.57 18.39 4.61
C THR A 188 -6.90 19.05 4.28
N PRO A 189 -8.07 18.39 4.57
CA PRO A 189 -9.41 18.85 4.21
C PRO A 189 -9.82 20.16 4.88
#